data_ff6b950e7d2b9848fc7d2057b4f3cc65
#
_entry.id   ff6b950e7d2b9848fc7d2057b4f3cc65
#
_cell.length_a   1.000
_cell.length_b   1.000
_cell.length_c   1.000
_cell.angle_alpha   90.00
_cell.angle_beta   90.00
_cell.angle_gamma   90.00
#
_symmetry.space_group_name_H-M   'P 1'
#
loop_
_entity.id
_entity.type
_entity.pdbx_description
1 polymer ?
#
loop_
_entity_poly.entity_id
_entity_poly.type
_entity_poly.pdbx_seq_one_letter_code
_entity_poly.pdbx_strand_id
1 'polypeptide(L)'
;LVTDDFVEGEAIKVYISLVEEQPRGPKVLVTRLDKKLVVRMFEDLIPEVKEGIVEIVAIAREAGERSKVAVRSNNPDVDPIGACIGTDGMRIRGVMKALNGEKIDLFKWSEDPKELIANSLQPARVIAVTKVRIDEKTAVAIVQDDHLSLAIGKSAQNVRLAVTATGWKIDIKSEQMALDDGIIY
;
A
#
# COMPACT_ATOMS: atom_id res chain seq x y z
N LEU A 1 -17.09 5.80 3.69
CA LEU A 1 -15.98 6.61 3.17
C LEU A 1 -16.50 8.00 2.79
N VAL A 2 -15.67 9.01 2.79
CA VAL A 2 -16.04 10.36 2.31
C VAL A 2 -16.47 10.31 0.84
N THR A 3 -16.00 9.30 0.11
CA THR A 3 -16.29 9.06 -1.32
C THR A 3 -17.42 8.07 -1.56
N ASP A 4 -18.04 7.51 -0.51
CA ASP A 4 -19.14 6.56 -0.66
C ASP A 4 -20.47 7.33 -0.80
N ASP A 5 -20.98 7.43 -2.03
CA ASP A 5 -22.36 7.80 -2.31
C ASP A 5 -23.22 6.52 -2.24
N PHE A 6 -24.04 6.42 -1.20
CA PHE A 6 -24.93 5.29 -1.06
C PHE A 6 -26.24 5.55 -1.81
N VAL A 7 -26.53 4.70 -2.79
CA VAL A 7 -27.78 4.70 -3.53
C VAL A 7 -28.66 3.59 -3.03
N GLU A 8 -29.89 3.91 -2.63
CA GLU A 8 -30.85 2.91 -2.16
C GLU A 8 -31.12 1.86 -3.24
N GLY A 9 -31.02 0.58 -2.86
CA GLY A 9 -31.18 -0.57 -3.77
C GLY A 9 -29.90 -1.05 -4.43
N GLU A 10 -28.77 -0.35 -4.28
CA GLU A 10 -27.48 -0.82 -4.77
C GLU A 10 -26.76 -1.72 -3.74
N ALA A 11 -26.10 -2.78 -4.24
CA ALA A 11 -25.28 -3.66 -3.42
C ALA A 11 -23.92 -3.03 -3.17
N ILE A 12 -23.48 -3.00 -1.92
CA ILE A 12 -22.18 -2.47 -1.49
C ILE A 12 -21.39 -3.54 -0.75
N LYS A 13 -20.11 -3.64 -1.04
CA LYS A 13 -19.19 -4.52 -0.31
C LYS A 13 -18.73 -3.87 0.98
N VAL A 14 -18.84 -4.63 2.08
CA VAL A 14 -18.44 -4.20 3.42
C VAL A 14 -17.60 -5.28 4.09
N TYR A 15 -16.79 -4.91 5.06
CA TYR A 15 -16.11 -5.83 5.95
C TYR A 15 -16.95 -5.99 7.24
N ILE A 16 -17.24 -7.25 7.62
CA ILE A 16 -17.91 -7.55 8.87
C ILE A 16 -16.86 -7.48 9.98
N SER A 17 -16.96 -6.46 10.82
CA SER A 17 -15.99 -6.23 11.91
C SER A 17 -16.35 -6.98 13.19
N LEU A 18 -17.63 -7.22 13.43
CA LEU A 18 -18.10 -7.87 14.65
C LEU A 18 -19.47 -8.53 14.42
N VAL A 19 -19.67 -9.69 15.01
CA VAL A 19 -20.96 -10.35 15.15
C VAL A 19 -21.19 -10.64 16.63
N GLU A 20 -22.24 -10.07 17.20
CA GLU A 20 -22.65 -10.27 18.60
C GLU A 20 -23.98 -11.00 18.65
N GLU A 21 -24.05 -12.09 19.42
CA GLU A 21 -25.32 -12.73 19.70
C GLU A 21 -26.12 -11.89 20.72
N GLN A 22 -27.38 -11.62 20.39
CA GLN A 22 -28.31 -10.90 21.26
C GLN A 22 -29.65 -11.66 21.33
N PRO A 23 -30.47 -11.47 22.42
CA PRO A 23 -31.73 -12.17 22.60
C PRO A 23 -32.75 -12.00 21.45
N ARG A 24 -32.61 -10.93 20.67
CA ARG A 24 -33.49 -10.61 19.52
C ARG A 24 -32.87 -10.97 18.15
N GLY A 25 -31.76 -11.73 18.14
CA GLY A 25 -31.00 -12.11 16.97
C GLY A 25 -29.63 -11.43 16.91
N PRO A 26 -28.73 -11.89 16.02
CA PRO A 26 -27.35 -11.39 15.95
C PRO A 26 -27.30 -9.94 15.49
N LYS A 27 -26.46 -9.14 16.17
CA LYS A 27 -26.07 -7.80 15.75
C LYS A 27 -24.80 -7.90 14.93
N VAL A 28 -24.85 -7.43 13.68
CA VAL A 28 -23.70 -7.43 12.76
C VAL A 28 -23.20 -6.00 12.57
N LEU A 29 -21.95 -5.75 12.94
CA LEU A 29 -21.28 -4.47 12.68
C LEU A 29 -20.43 -4.60 11.40
N VAL A 30 -20.61 -3.64 10.51
CA VAL A 30 -19.92 -3.60 9.22
C VAL A 30 -19.14 -2.30 9.08
N THR A 31 -18.06 -2.33 8.30
CA THR A 31 -17.22 -1.15 8.05
C THR A 31 -16.66 -1.18 6.63
N ARG A 32 -16.40 0.03 6.10
CA ARG A 32 -15.62 0.21 4.87
C ARG A 32 -14.26 0.86 5.14
N LEU A 33 -13.95 1.17 6.41
CA LEU A 33 -12.70 1.84 6.81
C LEU A 33 -11.55 0.86 7.08
N ASP A 34 -11.86 -0.38 7.46
CA ASP A 34 -10.84 -1.37 7.80
C ASP A 34 -10.00 -1.77 6.58
N LYS A 35 -8.67 -1.84 6.75
CA LYS A 35 -7.74 -2.32 5.72
C LYS A 35 -8.03 -3.75 5.25
N LYS A 36 -8.68 -4.56 6.08
CA LYS A 36 -9.09 -5.92 5.73
C LYS A 36 -10.11 -5.94 4.58
N LEU A 37 -10.89 -4.86 4.39
CA LEU A 37 -11.74 -4.74 3.21
C LEU A 37 -10.89 -4.78 1.93
N VAL A 38 -9.76 -4.08 1.90
CA VAL A 38 -8.84 -4.10 0.74
C VAL A 38 -8.34 -5.52 0.50
N VAL A 39 -7.89 -6.23 1.56
CA VAL A 39 -7.45 -7.64 1.44
C VAL A 39 -8.54 -8.49 0.78
N ARG A 40 -9.78 -8.39 1.26
CA ARG A 40 -10.91 -9.17 0.70
C ARG A 40 -11.21 -8.84 -0.76
N MET A 41 -11.03 -7.57 -1.17
CA MET A 41 -11.18 -7.19 -2.58
C MET A 41 -10.09 -7.82 -3.46
N PHE A 42 -8.86 -7.89 -2.95
CA PHE A 42 -7.77 -8.58 -3.64
C PHE A 42 -8.05 -10.09 -3.77
N GLU A 43 -8.45 -10.75 -2.68
CA GLU A 43 -8.81 -12.18 -2.69
C GLU A 43 -9.97 -12.49 -3.65
N ASP A 44 -10.98 -11.61 -3.72
CA ASP A 44 -12.12 -11.77 -4.61
C ASP A 44 -11.77 -11.67 -6.10
N LEU A 45 -10.82 -10.81 -6.45
CA LEU A 45 -10.55 -10.42 -7.84
C LEU A 45 -9.24 -10.99 -8.40
N ILE A 46 -8.35 -11.48 -7.53
CA ILE A 46 -7.02 -11.95 -7.91
C ILE A 46 -6.85 -13.40 -7.45
N PRO A 47 -6.94 -14.38 -8.38
CA PRO A 47 -6.83 -15.79 -8.03
C PRO A 47 -5.55 -16.14 -7.30
N GLU A 48 -4.41 -15.58 -7.70
CA GLU A 48 -3.11 -15.84 -7.09
C GLU A 48 -3.04 -15.38 -5.63
N VAL A 49 -3.79 -14.34 -5.26
CA VAL A 49 -3.93 -13.91 -3.86
C VAL A 49 -4.83 -14.86 -3.10
N LYS A 50 -5.96 -15.25 -3.68
CA LYS A 50 -6.90 -16.18 -3.07
C LYS A 50 -6.28 -17.56 -2.81
N GLU A 51 -5.42 -18.01 -3.70
CA GLU A 51 -4.71 -19.30 -3.63
C GLU A 51 -3.45 -19.24 -2.75
N GLY A 52 -3.07 -18.05 -2.25
CA GLY A 52 -1.88 -17.87 -1.42
C GLY A 52 -0.56 -17.92 -2.20
N ILE A 53 -0.59 -17.90 -3.52
CA ILE A 53 0.62 -17.78 -4.37
C ILE A 53 1.22 -16.40 -4.21
N VAL A 54 0.38 -15.36 -4.24
CA VAL A 54 0.74 -13.98 -3.92
C VAL A 54 0.19 -13.62 -2.55
N GLU A 55 1.04 -13.12 -1.69
CA GLU A 55 0.72 -12.71 -0.32
C GLU A 55 0.72 -11.19 -0.20
N ILE A 56 -0.32 -10.63 0.44
CA ILE A 56 -0.32 -9.26 0.89
C ILE A 56 0.35 -9.20 2.25
N VAL A 57 1.58 -8.68 2.29
CA VAL A 57 2.41 -8.64 3.51
C VAL A 57 2.04 -7.47 4.41
N ALA A 58 1.77 -6.31 3.82
CA ALA A 58 1.42 -5.11 4.57
C ALA A 58 0.50 -4.19 3.76
N ILE A 59 -0.34 -3.44 4.47
CA ILE A 59 -1.18 -2.38 3.90
C ILE A 59 -1.11 -1.15 4.79
N ALA A 60 -0.84 -0.01 4.18
CA ALA A 60 -1.09 1.31 4.73
C ALA A 60 -2.26 1.94 3.96
N ARG A 61 -3.28 2.42 4.67
CA ARG A 61 -4.52 2.88 4.05
C ARG A 61 -4.99 4.22 4.62
N GLU A 62 -5.25 5.15 3.74
CA GLU A 62 -6.10 6.31 3.97
C GLU A 62 -7.41 6.06 3.22
N ALA A 63 -8.39 5.56 3.96
CA ALA A 63 -9.62 5.01 3.39
C ALA A 63 -10.41 6.04 2.57
N GLY A 64 -10.76 5.68 1.34
CA GLY A 64 -11.40 6.56 0.37
C GLY A 64 -10.44 7.42 -0.46
N GLU A 65 -9.16 7.43 -0.13
CA GLU A 65 -8.15 8.23 -0.84
C GLU A 65 -7.11 7.35 -1.53
N ARG A 66 -6.26 6.69 -0.73
CA ARG A 66 -5.14 5.90 -1.25
C ARG A 66 -4.70 4.81 -0.28
N SER A 67 -4.31 3.68 -0.85
CA SER A 67 -3.65 2.59 -0.12
C SER A 67 -2.33 2.22 -0.76
N LYS A 68 -1.30 1.94 0.05
CA LYS A 68 -0.08 1.24 -0.36
C LYS A 68 -0.16 -0.20 0.08
N VAL A 69 0.06 -1.12 -0.85
CA VAL A 69 -0.07 -2.56 -0.64
C VAL A 69 1.24 -3.24 -0.99
N ALA A 70 1.89 -3.81 0.01
CA ALA A 70 3.09 -4.61 -0.16
C ALA A 70 2.72 -6.04 -0.50
N VAL A 71 3.26 -6.55 -1.60
CA VAL A 71 2.99 -7.91 -2.07
C VAL A 71 4.28 -8.71 -2.24
N ARG A 72 4.20 -10.01 -1.97
CA ARG A 72 5.27 -10.98 -2.13
C ARG A 72 4.72 -12.20 -2.86
N SER A 73 5.55 -12.85 -3.69
CA SER A 73 5.21 -14.15 -4.26
C SER A 73 5.85 -15.28 -3.46
N ASN A 74 5.09 -16.33 -3.19
CA ASN A 74 5.55 -17.59 -2.61
C ASN A 74 6.01 -18.57 -3.71
N ASN A 75 5.83 -18.21 -5.00
CA ASN A 75 6.31 -18.94 -6.16
C ASN A 75 7.27 -18.03 -6.95
N PRO A 76 8.56 -18.43 -7.14
CA PRO A 76 9.56 -17.62 -7.85
C PRO A 76 9.21 -17.33 -9.32
N ASP A 77 8.38 -18.15 -9.93
CA ASP A 77 7.95 -18.01 -11.33
C ASP A 77 6.78 -17.02 -11.50
N VAL A 78 6.23 -16.50 -10.40
CA VAL A 78 5.11 -15.57 -10.41
C VAL A 78 5.54 -14.17 -9.96
N ASP A 79 5.41 -13.19 -10.86
CA ASP A 79 5.58 -11.78 -10.50
C ASP A 79 4.37 -11.30 -9.69
N PRO A 80 4.54 -10.94 -8.40
CA PRO A 80 3.42 -10.55 -7.55
C PRO A 80 2.76 -9.25 -7.99
N ILE A 81 3.52 -8.31 -8.55
CA ILE A 81 2.98 -7.04 -9.04
C ILE A 81 2.15 -7.28 -10.30
N GLY A 82 2.71 -8.01 -11.27
CA GLY A 82 2.01 -8.34 -12.52
C GLY A 82 0.72 -9.12 -12.27
N ALA A 83 0.72 -10.09 -11.36
CA ALA A 83 -0.46 -10.85 -10.97
C ALA A 83 -1.57 -9.94 -10.42
N CYS A 84 -1.22 -8.98 -9.57
CA CYS A 84 -2.19 -8.04 -8.99
C CYS A 84 -2.71 -7.01 -10.00
N ILE A 85 -1.87 -6.56 -10.92
CA ILE A 85 -2.27 -5.60 -11.97
C ILE A 85 -3.22 -6.28 -12.96
N GLY A 86 -2.86 -7.49 -13.41
CA GLY A 86 -3.58 -8.23 -14.45
C GLY A 86 -3.44 -7.62 -15.84
N THR A 87 -4.00 -8.29 -16.83
CA THR A 87 -3.97 -7.83 -18.22
C THR A 87 -4.59 -6.44 -18.34
N ASP A 88 -3.84 -5.52 -18.94
CA ASP A 88 -4.26 -4.10 -19.11
C ASP A 88 -4.71 -3.43 -17.82
N GLY A 89 -4.26 -3.91 -16.66
CA GLY A 89 -4.63 -3.37 -15.36
C GLY A 89 -6.07 -3.69 -14.93
N MET A 90 -6.72 -4.67 -15.52
CA MET A 90 -8.14 -4.97 -15.25
C MET A 90 -8.40 -5.36 -13.80
N ARG A 91 -7.50 -6.15 -13.19
CA ARG A 91 -7.67 -6.64 -11.81
C ARG A 91 -7.57 -5.50 -10.81
N ILE A 92 -6.50 -4.71 -10.87
CA ILE A 92 -6.29 -3.60 -9.95
C ILE A 92 -7.37 -2.50 -10.11
N ARG A 93 -7.82 -2.23 -11.34
CA ARG A 93 -8.94 -1.32 -11.57
C ARG A 93 -10.25 -1.85 -10.99
N GLY A 94 -10.46 -3.17 -11.03
CA GLY A 94 -11.60 -3.82 -10.36
C GLY A 94 -11.59 -3.58 -8.86
N VAL A 95 -10.42 -3.73 -8.21
CA VAL A 95 -10.24 -3.43 -6.78
C VAL A 95 -10.54 -1.95 -6.49
N MET A 96 -9.96 -1.03 -7.25
CA MET A 96 -10.19 0.41 -7.08
C MET A 96 -11.68 0.76 -7.27
N LYS A 97 -12.36 0.16 -8.24
CA LYS A 97 -13.80 0.35 -8.46
C LYS A 97 -14.63 -0.13 -7.27
N ALA A 98 -14.32 -1.31 -6.72
CA ALA A 98 -15.00 -1.86 -5.54
C ALA A 98 -14.81 -0.99 -4.28
N LEU A 99 -13.76 -0.16 -4.25
CA LEU A 99 -13.43 0.79 -3.21
C LEU A 99 -13.83 2.24 -3.57
N ASN A 100 -14.75 2.41 -4.53
CA ASN A 100 -15.27 3.71 -4.98
C ASN A 100 -14.17 4.71 -5.41
N GLY A 101 -13.17 4.20 -6.15
CA GLY A 101 -12.10 5.02 -6.72
C GLY A 101 -10.89 5.25 -5.82
N GLU A 102 -10.81 4.59 -4.65
CA GLU A 102 -9.61 4.61 -3.81
C GLU A 102 -8.40 4.14 -4.62
N LYS A 103 -7.33 4.94 -4.65
CA LYS A 103 -6.11 4.64 -5.40
C LYS A 103 -5.30 3.56 -4.69
N ILE A 104 -4.78 2.62 -5.46
CA ILE A 104 -3.94 1.53 -4.95
C ILE A 104 -2.56 1.62 -5.56
N ASP A 105 -1.54 1.80 -4.72
CA ASP A 105 -0.13 1.69 -5.08
C ASP A 105 0.39 0.33 -4.62
N LEU A 106 0.82 -0.49 -5.57
CA LEU A 106 1.44 -1.78 -5.30
C LEU A 106 2.96 -1.61 -5.22
N PHE A 107 3.59 -2.29 -4.27
CA PHE A 107 5.04 -2.43 -4.27
C PHE A 107 5.47 -3.82 -3.79
N LYS A 108 6.64 -4.26 -4.28
CA LYS A 108 7.18 -5.56 -3.92
C LYS A 108 7.78 -5.50 -2.52
N TRP A 109 7.36 -6.43 -1.66
CA TRP A 109 8.00 -6.64 -0.36
C TRP A 109 9.42 -7.19 -0.54
N SER A 110 10.34 -6.75 0.30
CA SER A 110 11.70 -7.30 0.41
C SER A 110 12.11 -7.39 1.87
N GLU A 111 12.90 -8.40 2.19
CA GLU A 111 13.53 -8.53 3.51
C GLU A 111 14.77 -7.63 3.64
N ASP A 112 15.34 -7.16 2.52
CA ASP A 112 16.36 -6.13 2.51
C ASP A 112 15.72 -4.75 2.75
N PRO A 113 16.04 -4.07 3.85
CA PRO A 113 15.48 -2.76 4.17
C PRO A 113 15.69 -1.71 3.09
N LYS A 114 16.83 -1.74 2.39
CA LYS A 114 17.12 -0.78 1.34
C LYS A 114 16.18 -0.95 0.15
N GLU A 115 16.00 -2.19 -0.29
CA GLU A 115 15.08 -2.52 -1.37
C GLU A 115 13.63 -2.25 -0.97
N LEU A 116 13.24 -2.64 0.25
CA LEU A 116 11.90 -2.43 0.78
C LEU A 116 11.52 -0.93 0.79
N ILE A 117 12.41 -0.09 1.31
CA ILE A 117 12.20 1.36 1.38
C ILE A 117 12.12 1.95 -0.03
N ALA A 118 13.06 1.59 -0.92
CA ALA A 118 13.05 2.06 -2.30
C ALA A 118 11.74 1.70 -3.03
N ASN A 119 11.31 0.44 -2.91
CA ASN A 119 10.06 -0.03 -3.51
C ASN A 119 8.83 0.69 -2.95
N SER A 120 8.80 0.96 -1.64
CA SER A 120 7.65 1.60 -0.98
C SER A 120 7.42 3.05 -1.39
N LEU A 121 8.45 3.74 -1.87
CA LEU A 121 8.39 5.15 -2.30
C LEU A 121 7.91 5.32 -3.74
N GLN A 122 7.69 4.23 -4.48
CA GLN A 122 7.09 4.34 -5.80
C GLN A 122 5.79 5.19 -5.76
N PRO A 123 5.51 6.01 -6.80
CA PRO A 123 6.17 6.04 -8.12
C PRO A 123 7.46 6.87 -8.19
N ALA A 124 7.96 7.43 -7.08
CA ALA A 124 9.24 8.15 -7.09
C ALA A 124 10.41 7.19 -7.31
N ARG A 125 11.38 7.64 -8.09
CA ARG A 125 12.61 6.88 -8.35
C ARG A 125 13.62 7.16 -7.25
N VAL A 126 13.91 6.16 -6.44
CA VAL A 126 14.95 6.19 -5.42
C VAL A 126 16.28 5.82 -6.04
N ILE A 127 17.31 6.65 -5.82
CA ILE A 127 18.67 6.44 -6.30
C ILE A 127 19.42 5.55 -5.33
N ALA A 128 19.32 5.85 -4.04
CA ALA A 128 19.99 5.11 -2.99
C ALA A 128 19.21 5.18 -1.67
N VAL A 129 19.40 4.16 -0.84
CA VAL A 129 18.97 4.17 0.56
C VAL A 129 20.22 4.00 1.43
N THR A 130 20.47 4.95 2.29
CA THR A 130 21.67 5.06 3.11
C THR A 130 21.34 5.33 4.58
N LYS A 131 22.34 5.38 5.45
CA LYS A 131 22.20 5.58 6.91
C LYS A 131 21.16 4.66 7.54
N VAL A 132 21.11 3.41 7.07
CA VAL A 132 20.16 2.40 7.56
C VAL A 132 20.57 1.97 8.97
N ARG A 133 19.68 2.20 9.93
CA ARG A 133 19.82 1.75 11.33
C ARG A 133 18.73 0.76 11.66
N ILE A 134 19.09 -0.50 11.75
CA ILE A 134 18.15 -1.62 11.93
C ILE A 134 17.40 -1.50 13.27
N ASP A 135 18.13 -1.20 14.35
CA ASP A 135 17.58 -1.16 15.71
C ASP A 135 16.54 -0.06 15.88
N GLU A 136 16.77 1.11 15.25
CA GLU A 136 15.89 2.27 15.30
C GLU A 136 14.83 2.24 14.19
N LYS A 137 14.99 1.37 13.20
CA LYS A 137 14.24 1.34 11.93
C LYS A 137 14.19 2.71 11.26
N THR A 138 15.36 3.32 11.07
CA THR A 138 15.51 4.62 10.40
C THR A 138 16.40 4.48 9.18
N ALA A 139 16.12 5.26 8.15
CA ALA A 139 16.93 5.33 6.94
C ALA A 139 16.76 6.66 6.22
N VAL A 140 17.70 6.98 5.34
CA VAL A 140 17.63 8.11 4.41
C VAL A 140 17.47 7.57 3.00
N ALA A 141 16.41 7.97 2.31
CA ALA A 141 16.19 7.69 0.90
C ALA A 141 16.59 8.91 0.06
N ILE A 142 17.45 8.68 -0.92
CA ILE A 142 17.91 9.72 -1.85
C ILE A 142 17.18 9.53 -3.17
N VAL A 143 16.55 10.59 -3.64
CA VAL A 143 15.78 10.61 -4.89
C VAL A 143 16.35 11.66 -5.84
N GLN A 144 16.04 11.56 -7.13
CA GLN A 144 16.35 12.61 -8.09
C GLN A 144 15.69 13.93 -7.66
N ASP A 145 16.31 15.06 -7.94
CA ASP A 145 15.81 16.37 -7.50
C ASP A 145 14.38 16.64 -7.97
N ASP A 146 14.05 16.28 -9.20
CA ASP A 146 12.72 16.40 -9.78
C ASP A 146 11.69 15.39 -9.22
N HIS A 147 12.15 14.33 -8.55
CA HIS A 147 11.31 13.33 -7.90
C HIS A 147 11.05 13.59 -6.40
N LEU A 148 11.66 14.62 -5.80
CA LEU A 148 11.50 14.93 -4.37
C LEU A 148 10.03 15.15 -3.98
N SER A 149 9.34 16.00 -4.73
CA SER A 149 7.92 16.28 -4.49
C SER A 149 7.03 15.04 -4.67
N LEU A 150 7.38 14.16 -5.61
CA LEU A 150 6.67 12.92 -5.87
C LEU A 150 6.89 11.91 -4.74
N ALA A 151 8.13 11.80 -4.24
CA ALA A 151 8.48 10.92 -3.12
C ALA A 151 7.76 11.30 -1.83
N ILE A 152 7.68 12.60 -1.55
CA ILE A 152 6.93 13.12 -0.40
C ILE A 152 5.43 12.96 -0.62
N GLY A 153 4.94 13.33 -1.80
CA GLY A 153 3.52 13.33 -2.16
C GLY A 153 2.76 14.55 -1.61
N LYS A 154 1.54 14.77 -2.14
CA LYS A 154 0.65 15.83 -1.65
C LYS A 154 0.38 15.63 -0.16
N SER A 155 0.56 16.67 0.65
CA SER A 155 0.41 16.61 2.12
C SER A 155 1.19 15.46 2.77
N ALA A 156 2.36 15.12 2.21
CA ALA A 156 3.22 14.01 2.63
C ALA A 156 2.55 12.62 2.58
N GLN A 157 1.51 12.44 1.78
CA GLN A 157 0.74 11.19 1.71
C GLN A 157 1.60 10.00 1.28
N ASN A 158 2.45 10.18 0.24
CA ASN A 158 3.25 9.07 -0.27
C ASN A 158 4.24 8.54 0.78
N VAL A 159 5.02 9.41 1.40
CA VAL A 159 5.99 9.01 2.44
C VAL A 159 5.29 8.50 3.70
N ARG A 160 4.18 9.12 4.13
CA ARG A 160 3.42 8.67 5.30
C ARG A 160 2.88 7.26 5.14
N LEU A 161 2.32 6.92 3.97
CA LEU A 161 1.87 5.57 3.66
C LEU A 161 3.03 4.58 3.56
N ALA A 162 4.17 4.99 2.97
CA ALA A 162 5.37 4.16 2.90
C ALA A 162 5.91 3.83 4.32
N VAL A 163 6.02 4.82 5.19
CA VAL A 163 6.43 4.66 6.60
C VAL A 163 5.49 3.68 7.32
N THR A 164 4.18 3.83 7.15
CA THR A 164 3.20 2.96 7.78
C THR A 164 3.27 1.52 7.24
N ALA A 165 3.41 1.34 5.93
CA ALA A 165 3.46 0.02 5.32
C ALA A 165 4.75 -0.74 5.61
N THR A 166 5.88 -0.05 5.69
CA THR A 166 7.20 -0.67 5.91
C THR A 166 7.57 -0.78 7.39
N GLY A 167 7.02 0.10 8.23
CA GLY A 167 7.42 0.26 9.62
C GLY A 167 8.77 0.97 9.80
N TRP A 168 9.31 1.60 8.73
CA TRP A 168 10.55 2.36 8.74
C TRP A 168 10.28 3.86 8.81
N LYS A 169 11.06 4.59 9.60
CA LYS A 169 11.10 6.05 9.56
C LYS A 169 12.04 6.45 8.41
N ILE A 170 11.49 7.09 7.39
CA ILE A 170 12.19 7.39 6.15
C ILE A 170 12.36 8.91 6.05
N ASP A 171 13.62 9.38 6.07
CA ASP A 171 13.97 10.73 5.70
C ASP A 171 14.23 10.77 4.19
N ILE A 172 13.63 11.71 3.48
CA ILE A 172 13.76 11.81 2.01
C ILE A 172 14.59 13.06 1.70
N LYS A 173 15.63 12.85 0.90
CA LYS A 173 16.50 13.93 0.42
C LYS A 173 16.66 13.86 -1.09
N SER A 174 16.74 15.01 -1.75
CA SER A 174 17.17 15.06 -3.13
C SER A 174 18.69 14.87 -3.23
N GLU A 175 19.20 14.65 -4.44
CA GLU A 175 20.65 14.55 -4.69
C GLU A 175 21.37 15.81 -4.21
N GLN A 176 20.83 16.99 -4.52
CA GLN A 176 21.43 18.25 -4.09
C GLN A 176 21.46 18.38 -2.56
N MET A 177 20.35 18.05 -1.87
CA MET A 177 20.30 18.07 -0.41
C MET A 177 21.30 17.10 0.21
N ALA A 178 21.47 15.92 -0.40
CA ALA A 178 22.43 14.92 0.07
C ALA A 178 23.89 15.42 -0.07
N LEU A 179 24.21 16.08 -1.17
CA LEU A 179 25.52 16.71 -1.39
C LEU A 179 25.78 17.83 -0.37
N ASP A 180 24.82 18.71 -0.15
CA ASP A 180 24.92 19.83 0.79
C ASP A 180 25.14 19.33 2.24
N ASP A 181 24.54 18.21 2.58
CA ASP A 181 24.67 17.53 3.88
C ASP A 181 25.92 16.63 3.97
N GLY A 182 26.73 16.54 2.93
CA GLY A 182 27.92 15.67 2.88
C GLY A 182 27.62 14.19 2.96
N ILE A 183 26.43 13.76 2.50
CA ILE A 183 26.04 12.36 2.49
C ILE A 183 26.63 11.66 1.27
N ILE A 184 27.46 10.66 1.52
CA ILE A 184 28.00 9.76 0.50
C ILE A 184 27.05 8.56 0.37
N TYR A 185 26.67 8.18 -0.86
CA TYR A 185 25.74 7.10 -1.15
C TYR A 185 26.11 6.32 -2.41
#